data_9da578a166f6af792fab1ed3be74d9da
#
_entry.id   9da578a166f6af792fab1ed3be74d9da
#
_cell.length_a   1.000
_cell.length_b   1.000
_cell.length_c   1.000
_cell.angle_alpha   90.00
_cell.angle_beta   90.00
_cell.angle_gamma   90.00
#
_symmetry.space_group_name_H-M   'P 1'
#
loop_
_entity.id
_entity.type
_entity.pdbx_description
1 polymer ?
#
loop_
_entity_poly.entity_id
_entity_poly.type
_entity_poly.pdbx_seq_one_letter_code
_entity_poly.pdbx_strand_id
1 'polypeptide(L)'
;RDRSVSRGLGDVYKRQAEGIPVVREKGVKAWVSIMYGCNNFCSYCIVPYVRGRERSRDPQAVLAEVRQLVEAGYKDITLLGQNVNSYGNDLDLDYHFPDLLADIDRIPGEYLIRFMSSHPKDATPRLFDVMAASSHVAKQLHLPFQSGNDRVLKEMNRRYTRQQYLDLVNYAKRVMPGLVLTSDVIIGFPGETEAEAMDTVSLVEEVGFDALFTFIYSPRPGTKAAAMPDPATRAEKQKWFDRLLEVQNNMSAKLHAAYVGKTVRVLVDGESDDPEYPLTSRTEGNRLVRLKGDKALIGQFADVAVTGSNTWALYGEAV
;
A
#
# COMPACT_ATOMS: atom_id res chain seq x y z
N ARG A 1 0.88 35.04 27.30
CA ARG A 1 -0.15 34.59 26.32
C ARG A 1 -0.27 33.08 26.44
N ASP A 2 -1.45 32.66 26.84
CA ASP A 2 -1.74 31.30 27.27
C ASP A 2 -1.70 30.32 26.08
N ARG A 3 -0.65 29.50 26.03
CA ARG A 3 -0.50 28.43 25.04
C ARG A 3 -1.43 27.23 25.30
N SER A 4 -2.13 27.22 26.46
CA SER A 4 -3.05 26.14 26.85
C SER A 4 -4.34 26.15 26.02
N VAL A 5 -4.84 27.35 25.66
CA VAL A 5 -6.05 27.51 24.82
C VAL A 5 -5.86 26.95 23.41
N SER A 6 -4.64 27.09 22.85
CA SER A 6 -4.31 26.53 21.52
C SER A 6 -4.27 25.00 21.51
N ARG A 7 -3.84 24.37 22.63
CA ARG A 7 -3.85 22.90 22.77
C ARG A 7 -5.26 22.32 22.88
N GLY A 8 -6.14 23.00 23.61
CA GLY A 8 -7.54 22.58 23.73
C GLY A 8 -8.31 22.62 22.43
N LEU A 9 -8.10 23.65 21.61
CA LEU A 9 -8.70 23.74 20.29
C LEU A 9 -8.18 22.64 19.33
N GLY A 10 -6.89 22.31 19.39
CA GLY A 10 -6.32 21.21 18.58
C GLY A 10 -6.92 19.85 18.90
N ASP A 11 -7.21 19.56 20.16
CA ASP A 11 -7.83 18.29 20.57
C ASP A 11 -9.33 18.25 20.26
N VAL A 12 -10.01 19.39 20.33
CA VAL A 12 -11.42 19.52 19.89
C VAL A 12 -11.53 19.30 18.38
N TYR A 13 -10.64 19.87 17.57
CA TYR A 13 -10.61 19.63 16.12
C TYR A 13 -10.30 18.17 15.78
N LYS A 14 -9.41 17.51 16.51
CA LYS A 14 -9.12 16.09 16.32
C LYS A 14 -10.33 15.20 16.61
N ARG A 15 -11.11 15.52 17.65
CA ARG A 15 -12.33 14.79 18.00
C ARG A 15 -13.50 15.09 17.07
N GLN A 16 -13.59 16.31 16.57
CA GLN A 16 -14.65 16.73 15.64
C GLN A 16 -14.51 16.10 14.23
N ALA A 17 -13.30 15.66 13.84
CA ALA A 17 -13.09 14.96 12.58
C ALA A 17 -13.62 13.51 12.58
N GLU A 18 -13.93 12.95 13.75
CA GLU A 18 -14.59 11.65 13.89
C GLU A 18 -16.11 11.84 13.88
N GLY A 19 -16.82 11.11 13.03
CA GLY A 19 -18.28 11.20 12.89
C GLY A 19 -18.78 12.28 11.94
N ILE A 20 -17.91 13.01 11.24
CA ILE A 20 -18.35 13.90 10.16
C ILE A 20 -18.88 13.04 9.00
N PRO A 21 -20.09 13.30 8.48
CA PRO A 21 -20.60 12.60 7.33
C PRO A 21 -19.63 12.73 6.14
N VAL A 22 -19.17 11.60 5.63
CA VAL A 22 -18.33 11.57 4.44
C VAL A 22 -19.23 11.61 3.22
N VAL A 23 -19.14 12.67 2.44
CA VAL A 23 -19.78 12.72 1.12
C VAL A 23 -18.98 11.81 0.20
N ARG A 24 -19.61 10.77 -0.30
CA ARG A 24 -19.00 9.82 -1.24
C ARG A 24 -19.67 9.94 -2.60
N GLU A 25 -18.86 10.00 -3.64
CA GLU A 25 -19.37 9.86 -5.00
C GLU A 25 -19.86 8.43 -5.22
N LYS A 26 -20.88 8.27 -6.06
CA LYS A 26 -21.35 6.94 -6.48
C LYS A 26 -20.21 6.23 -7.22
N GLY A 27 -19.89 5.01 -6.82
CA GLY A 27 -18.83 4.23 -7.43
C GLY A 27 -18.63 2.88 -6.77
N VAL A 28 -17.69 2.10 -7.28
CA VAL A 28 -17.38 0.75 -6.78
C VAL A 28 -16.36 0.77 -5.65
N LYS A 29 -15.63 1.88 -5.47
CA LYS A 29 -14.50 2.01 -4.53
C LYS A 29 -14.83 2.95 -3.38
N ALA A 30 -14.39 2.59 -2.18
CA ALA A 30 -14.47 3.44 -1.00
C ALA A 30 -13.17 3.40 -0.21
N TRP A 31 -12.91 4.50 0.52
CA TRP A 31 -11.78 4.61 1.43
C TRP A 31 -12.28 4.83 2.86
N VAL A 32 -11.71 4.09 3.80
CA VAL A 32 -12.04 4.17 5.22
C VAL A 32 -10.77 4.48 6.00
N SER A 33 -10.67 5.67 6.58
CA SER A 33 -9.58 6.00 7.50
C SER A 33 -9.80 5.23 8.79
N ILE A 34 -8.85 4.37 9.18
CA ILE A 34 -8.93 3.58 10.42
C ILE A 34 -8.09 4.17 11.54
N MET A 35 -7.10 5.00 11.18
CA MET A 35 -6.22 5.66 12.15
C MET A 35 -5.61 6.93 11.58
N TYR A 36 -5.05 7.75 12.44
CA TYR A 36 -4.38 9.03 12.14
C TYR A 36 -3.02 9.10 12.82
N GLY A 37 -2.09 9.89 12.24
CA GLY A 37 -0.77 10.13 12.81
C GLY A 37 0.19 8.95 12.64
N CYS A 38 1.46 9.13 13.05
CA CYS A 38 2.48 8.11 12.94
C CYS A 38 3.57 8.30 14.00
N ASN A 39 3.98 7.21 14.66
CA ASN A 39 5.02 7.20 15.69
C ASN A 39 6.40 6.74 15.17
N ASN A 40 6.56 6.47 13.88
CA ASN A 40 7.81 5.90 13.35
C ASN A 40 8.95 6.92 13.26
N PHE A 41 8.65 8.22 13.04
CA PHE A 41 9.65 9.28 12.95
C PHE A 41 10.79 8.93 11.97
N CYS A 42 10.46 8.33 10.81
CA CYS A 42 11.45 8.14 9.75
C CYS A 42 12.12 9.46 9.43
N SER A 43 13.47 9.47 9.29
CA SER A 43 14.27 10.70 9.25
C SER A 43 13.95 11.63 8.07
N TYR A 44 13.34 11.11 7.02
CA TYR A 44 12.92 11.85 5.81
C TYR A 44 11.45 12.29 5.83
N CYS A 45 10.66 11.85 6.85
CA CYS A 45 9.21 11.98 6.81
C CYS A 45 8.71 13.12 7.73
N ILE A 46 7.88 14.01 7.17
CA ILE A 46 7.28 15.12 7.90
C ILE A 46 5.96 14.74 8.61
N VAL A 47 5.39 13.59 8.31
CA VAL A 47 4.06 13.16 8.79
C VAL A 47 3.89 13.25 10.31
N PRO A 48 4.81 12.75 11.16
CA PRO A 48 4.65 12.86 12.62
C PRO A 48 4.49 14.30 13.13
N TYR A 49 5.10 15.25 12.42
CA TYR A 49 5.09 16.67 12.81
C TYR A 49 3.83 17.40 12.37
N VAL A 50 3.19 16.96 11.28
CA VAL A 50 1.99 17.61 10.73
C VAL A 50 0.69 16.86 11.02
N ARG A 51 0.75 15.53 11.25
CA ARG A 51 -0.41 14.69 11.57
C ARG A 51 -0.48 14.28 13.04
N GLY A 52 0.61 14.48 13.81
CA GLY A 52 0.72 14.12 15.21
C GLY A 52 0.97 12.64 15.47
N ARG A 53 0.77 12.23 16.71
CA ARG A 53 0.94 10.85 17.18
C ARG A 53 -0.14 9.93 16.60
N GLU A 54 0.15 8.63 16.59
CA GLU A 54 -0.81 7.61 16.23
C GLU A 54 -2.06 7.68 17.10
N ARG A 55 -3.20 7.52 16.45
CA ARG A 55 -4.50 7.46 17.08
C ARG A 55 -5.40 6.56 16.23
N SER A 56 -5.73 5.40 16.76
CA SER A 56 -6.67 4.45 16.17
C SER A 56 -8.11 4.91 16.35
N ARG A 57 -8.95 4.65 15.37
CA ARG A 57 -10.40 4.82 15.52
C ARG A 57 -10.97 3.64 16.29
N ASP A 58 -12.11 3.87 16.93
CA ASP A 58 -12.87 2.83 17.60
C ASP A 58 -13.19 1.68 16.62
N PRO A 59 -12.91 0.41 17.00
CA PRO A 59 -13.15 -0.74 16.11
C PRO A 59 -14.62 -0.87 15.67
N GLN A 60 -15.57 -0.63 16.58
CA GLN A 60 -16.99 -0.75 16.26
C GLN A 60 -17.44 0.32 15.28
N ALA A 61 -16.89 1.54 15.38
CA ALA A 61 -17.15 2.61 14.43
C ALA A 61 -16.61 2.28 13.03
N VAL A 62 -15.42 1.68 12.93
CA VAL A 62 -14.85 1.23 11.65
C VAL A 62 -15.69 0.10 11.05
N LEU A 63 -16.06 -0.90 11.86
CA LEU A 63 -16.89 -2.03 11.41
C LEU A 63 -18.27 -1.57 10.93
N ALA A 64 -18.91 -0.64 11.65
CA ALA A 64 -20.19 -0.06 11.25
C ALA A 64 -20.09 0.69 9.91
N GLU A 65 -19.02 1.46 9.70
CA GLU A 65 -18.78 2.18 8.45
C GLU A 65 -18.55 1.21 7.29
N VAL A 66 -17.74 0.17 7.47
CA VAL A 66 -17.51 -0.86 6.42
C VAL A 66 -18.81 -1.58 6.08
N ARG A 67 -19.62 -1.97 7.09
CA ARG A 67 -20.92 -2.62 6.86
C ARG A 67 -21.85 -1.74 6.02
N GLN A 68 -21.97 -0.45 6.35
CA GLN A 68 -22.76 0.49 5.58
C GLN A 68 -22.28 0.61 4.12
N LEU A 69 -20.98 0.57 3.88
CA LEU A 69 -20.42 0.60 2.54
C LEU A 69 -20.75 -0.66 1.75
N VAL A 70 -20.63 -1.83 2.36
CA VAL A 70 -21.01 -3.11 1.73
C VAL A 70 -22.51 -3.13 1.39
N GLU A 71 -23.37 -2.71 2.32
CA GLU A 71 -24.81 -2.58 2.11
C GLU A 71 -25.17 -1.57 1.02
N ALA A 72 -24.38 -0.49 0.89
CA ALA A 72 -24.51 0.50 -0.18
C ALA A 72 -23.97 0.03 -1.55
N GLY A 73 -23.40 -1.17 -1.63
CA GLY A 73 -22.94 -1.79 -2.87
C GLY A 73 -21.49 -1.49 -3.27
N TYR A 74 -20.68 -0.90 -2.38
CA TYR A 74 -19.25 -0.76 -2.65
C TYR A 74 -18.55 -2.12 -2.66
N LYS A 75 -17.68 -2.33 -3.64
CA LYS A 75 -17.02 -3.62 -3.92
C LYS A 75 -15.51 -3.64 -3.64
N ASP A 76 -14.86 -2.49 -3.55
CA ASP A 76 -13.43 -2.37 -3.26
C ASP A 76 -13.25 -1.30 -2.17
N ILE A 77 -12.99 -1.75 -0.93
CA ILE A 77 -12.89 -0.89 0.24
C ILE A 77 -11.44 -0.90 0.71
N THR A 78 -10.81 0.28 0.69
CA THR A 78 -9.41 0.44 1.12
C THR A 78 -9.33 1.08 2.50
N LEU A 79 -8.70 0.37 3.44
CA LEU A 79 -8.41 0.89 4.78
C LEU A 79 -7.17 1.78 4.73
N LEU A 80 -7.28 2.98 5.28
CA LEU A 80 -6.24 4.01 5.24
C LEU A 80 -5.74 4.39 6.63
N GLY A 81 -4.45 4.67 6.71
CA GLY A 81 -3.76 5.24 7.85
C GLY A 81 -2.37 5.70 7.42
N GLN A 82 -1.56 6.19 8.35
CA GLN A 82 -0.15 6.49 8.11
C GLN A 82 0.77 5.30 8.42
N ASN A 83 0.28 4.33 9.20
CA ASN A 83 0.88 3.03 9.46
C ASN A 83 -0.22 2.08 9.94
N VAL A 84 -0.98 1.48 9.03
CA VAL A 84 -2.14 0.66 9.39
C VAL A 84 -1.79 -0.57 10.23
N ASN A 85 -0.56 -1.08 10.10
CA ASN A 85 -0.09 -2.23 10.86
C ASN A 85 0.01 -1.96 12.37
N SER A 86 0.13 -0.68 12.78
CA SER A 86 0.16 -0.30 14.20
C SER A 86 -1.23 0.00 14.78
N TYR A 87 -2.30 -0.17 13.99
CA TYR A 87 -3.67 0.01 14.49
C TYR A 87 -3.91 -0.83 15.74
N GLY A 88 -4.50 -0.19 16.73
CA GLY A 88 -4.83 -0.79 18.02
C GLY A 88 -3.76 -0.63 19.09
N ASN A 89 -2.51 -0.25 18.76
CA ASN A 89 -1.44 -0.11 19.75
C ASN A 89 -1.68 1.01 20.79
N ASP A 90 -2.60 1.92 20.51
CA ASP A 90 -3.00 3.04 21.39
C ASP A 90 -4.40 2.88 21.98
N LEU A 91 -5.05 1.74 21.75
CA LEU A 91 -6.32 1.40 22.37
C LEU A 91 -6.09 0.72 23.72
N ASP A 92 -6.98 0.96 24.67
CA ASP A 92 -7.02 0.27 25.98
C ASP A 92 -7.64 -1.15 25.85
N LEU A 93 -7.38 -1.82 24.72
CA LEU A 93 -7.92 -3.13 24.35
C LEU A 93 -6.80 -3.97 23.73
N ASP A 94 -6.80 -5.28 23.99
CA ASP A 94 -5.97 -6.24 23.25
C ASP A 94 -6.62 -6.54 21.88
N TYR A 95 -6.60 -5.54 21.00
CA TYR A 95 -7.23 -5.57 19.70
C TYR A 95 -6.36 -4.82 18.69
N HIS A 96 -5.89 -5.52 17.69
CA HIS A 96 -4.91 -5.04 16.74
C HIS A 96 -5.40 -5.15 15.29
N PHE A 97 -4.61 -4.66 14.34
CA PHE A 97 -4.98 -4.64 12.93
C PHE A 97 -5.41 -6.01 12.37
N PRO A 98 -4.74 -7.14 12.70
CA PRO A 98 -5.23 -8.46 12.27
C PRO A 98 -6.63 -8.81 12.79
N ASP A 99 -6.98 -8.35 14.01
CA ASP A 99 -8.31 -8.58 14.58
C ASP A 99 -9.37 -7.79 13.82
N LEU A 100 -9.08 -6.52 13.51
CA LEU A 100 -9.95 -5.69 12.69
C LEU A 100 -10.21 -6.31 11.32
N LEU A 101 -9.17 -6.82 10.66
CA LEU A 101 -9.33 -7.51 9.37
C LEU A 101 -10.18 -8.76 9.47
N ALA A 102 -9.97 -9.57 10.51
CA ALA A 102 -10.76 -10.78 10.76
C ALA A 102 -12.23 -10.47 11.03
N ASP A 103 -12.54 -9.38 11.75
CA ASP A 103 -13.91 -8.96 12.00
C ASP A 103 -14.58 -8.34 10.76
N ILE A 104 -13.85 -7.59 9.95
CA ILE A 104 -14.33 -7.11 8.66
C ILE A 104 -14.65 -8.29 7.74
N ASP A 105 -13.81 -9.32 7.70
CA ASP A 105 -14.01 -10.51 6.84
C ASP A 105 -15.32 -11.27 7.16
N ARG A 106 -15.85 -11.13 8.37
CA ARG A 106 -17.14 -11.73 8.77
C ARG A 106 -18.37 -10.96 8.28
N ILE A 107 -18.21 -9.76 7.74
CA ILE A 107 -19.34 -8.99 7.19
C ILE A 107 -19.79 -9.67 5.90
N PRO A 108 -21.07 -10.08 5.78
CA PRO A 108 -21.54 -10.78 4.59
C PRO A 108 -21.61 -9.84 3.39
N GLY A 109 -21.27 -10.36 2.21
CA GLY A 109 -21.32 -9.60 0.96
C GLY A 109 -20.27 -10.06 -0.04
N GLU A 110 -20.27 -9.45 -1.22
CA GLU A 110 -19.25 -9.67 -2.24
C GLU A 110 -18.42 -8.39 -2.43
N TYR A 111 -17.26 -8.33 -1.81
CA TYR A 111 -16.37 -7.16 -1.82
C TYR A 111 -14.91 -7.56 -1.57
N LEU A 112 -14.00 -6.64 -1.83
CA LEU A 112 -12.58 -6.75 -1.49
C LEU A 112 -12.21 -5.71 -0.44
N ILE A 113 -11.40 -6.13 0.53
CA ILE A 113 -10.72 -5.25 1.47
C ILE A 113 -9.26 -5.12 1.08
N ARG A 114 -8.82 -3.89 0.96
CA ARG A 114 -7.40 -3.52 0.78
C ARG A 114 -6.95 -2.64 1.91
N PHE A 115 -5.66 -2.53 2.09
CA PHE A 115 -5.07 -1.56 2.99
C PHE A 115 -3.77 -1.00 2.42
N MET A 116 -3.43 0.21 2.81
CA MET A 116 -2.24 0.94 2.37
C MET A 116 -1.46 1.47 3.56
N SER A 117 -0.21 1.89 3.31
CA SER A 117 0.66 2.50 4.33
C SER A 117 1.09 1.51 5.43
N SER A 118 1.53 0.33 5.03
CA SER A 118 2.17 -0.62 5.93
C SER A 118 3.59 -0.21 6.30
N HIS A 119 4.08 -0.72 7.42
CA HIS A 119 5.47 -0.57 7.82
C HIS A 119 6.05 -1.92 8.22
N PRO A 120 7.21 -2.36 7.66
CA PRO A 120 7.78 -3.69 7.92
C PRO A 120 7.99 -4.02 9.39
N LYS A 121 8.34 -3.01 10.22
CA LYS A 121 8.50 -3.19 11.67
C LYS A 121 7.24 -3.72 12.36
N ASP A 122 6.06 -3.32 11.88
CA ASP A 122 4.77 -3.63 12.48
C ASP A 122 3.99 -4.72 11.70
N ALA A 123 4.55 -5.19 10.58
CA ALA A 123 4.01 -6.35 9.86
C ALA A 123 4.39 -7.64 10.60
N THR A 124 3.40 -8.49 10.87
CA THR A 124 3.58 -9.71 11.67
C THR A 124 3.13 -10.96 10.90
N PRO A 125 3.66 -12.15 11.22
CA PRO A 125 3.14 -13.42 10.69
C PRO A 125 1.63 -13.55 10.86
N ARG A 126 1.08 -13.15 12.03
CA ARG A 126 -0.36 -13.17 12.29
C ARG A 126 -1.17 -12.37 11.29
N LEU A 127 -0.67 -11.19 10.85
CA LEU A 127 -1.31 -10.41 9.81
C LEU A 127 -1.43 -11.22 8.51
N PHE A 128 -0.34 -11.87 8.12
CA PHE A 128 -0.29 -12.64 6.88
C PHE A 128 -1.16 -13.91 6.94
N ASP A 129 -1.23 -14.55 8.11
CA ASP A 129 -2.12 -15.70 8.33
C ASP A 129 -3.60 -15.30 8.22
N VAL A 130 -3.98 -14.15 8.80
CA VAL A 130 -5.34 -13.60 8.65
C VAL A 130 -5.64 -13.25 7.20
N MET A 131 -4.71 -12.60 6.49
CA MET A 131 -4.88 -12.31 5.07
C MET A 131 -5.03 -13.59 4.25
N ALA A 132 -4.24 -14.63 4.55
CA ALA A 132 -4.30 -15.91 3.84
C ALA A 132 -5.64 -16.61 4.03
N ALA A 133 -6.18 -16.59 5.25
CA ALA A 133 -7.44 -17.23 5.61
C ALA A 133 -8.69 -16.46 5.16
N SER A 134 -8.57 -15.16 4.94
CA SER A 134 -9.70 -14.29 4.59
C SER A 134 -10.21 -14.54 3.18
N SER A 135 -11.52 -14.43 3.00
CA SER A 135 -12.20 -14.44 1.70
C SER A 135 -12.36 -13.05 1.06
N HIS A 136 -12.24 -11.98 1.85
CA HIS A 136 -12.44 -10.60 1.38
C HIS A 136 -11.16 -9.79 1.35
N VAL A 137 -10.16 -10.11 2.21
CA VAL A 137 -8.88 -9.37 2.19
C VAL A 137 -8.07 -9.77 0.97
N ALA A 138 -7.85 -8.81 0.09
CA ALA A 138 -7.13 -8.99 -1.16
C ALA A 138 -5.70 -9.52 -0.92
N LYS A 139 -5.29 -10.49 -1.75
CA LYS A 139 -3.92 -11.04 -1.70
C LYS A 139 -2.94 -10.06 -2.37
N GLN A 140 -2.94 -8.86 -1.86
CA GLN A 140 -2.07 -7.75 -2.22
C GLN A 140 -1.46 -7.15 -0.95
N LEU A 141 -0.14 -7.01 -0.93
CA LEU A 141 0.58 -6.40 0.18
C LEU A 141 1.44 -5.26 -0.34
N HIS A 142 1.15 -4.03 0.12
CA HIS A 142 2.04 -2.90 -0.06
C HIS A 142 2.91 -2.74 1.19
N LEU A 143 4.21 -3.09 1.08
CA LEU A 143 5.14 -3.12 2.21
C LEU A 143 6.41 -2.32 1.90
N PRO A 144 6.41 -1.00 2.18
CA PRO A 144 7.51 -0.09 1.88
C PRO A 144 8.83 -0.46 2.56
N PHE A 145 9.83 -0.94 1.81
CA PHE A 145 11.15 -1.25 2.37
C PHE A 145 12.13 -0.07 2.33
N GLN A 146 11.95 0.87 1.43
CA GLN A 146 12.66 2.14 1.25
C GLN A 146 14.11 2.01 0.79
N SER A 147 14.94 1.13 1.37
CA SER A 147 16.32 0.84 0.97
C SER A 147 16.68 -0.61 1.27
N GLY A 148 17.52 -1.20 0.44
CA GLY A 148 18.06 -2.57 0.61
C GLY A 148 19.34 -2.65 1.43
N ASN A 149 19.85 -1.52 1.96
CA ASN A 149 21.08 -1.46 2.73
C ASN A 149 20.83 -1.12 4.20
N ASP A 150 21.39 -1.90 5.12
CA ASP A 150 21.14 -1.78 6.56
C ASP A 150 21.64 -0.46 7.16
N ARG A 151 22.77 0.10 6.67
CA ARG A 151 23.26 1.41 7.13
C ARG A 151 22.27 2.51 6.72
N VAL A 152 21.82 2.50 5.48
CA VAL A 152 20.85 3.48 4.97
C VAL A 152 19.52 3.34 5.72
N LEU A 153 19.03 2.13 5.94
CA LEU A 153 17.82 1.88 6.76
C LEU A 153 17.95 2.46 8.16
N LYS A 154 19.10 2.28 8.81
CA LYS A 154 19.38 2.85 10.12
C LYS A 154 19.35 4.39 10.11
N GLU A 155 19.96 5.02 9.11
CA GLU A 155 19.95 6.48 8.94
C GLU A 155 18.54 7.01 8.62
N MET A 156 17.74 6.24 7.89
CA MET A 156 16.31 6.48 7.66
C MET A 156 15.46 6.31 8.92
N ASN A 157 16.02 5.86 10.05
CA ASN A 157 15.32 5.44 11.27
C ASN A 157 14.27 4.33 11.00
N ARG A 158 14.60 3.42 10.08
CA ARG A 158 13.83 2.19 9.83
C ARG A 158 14.34 1.11 10.78
N ARG A 159 13.50 0.60 11.66
CA ARG A 159 13.88 -0.30 12.77
C ARG A 159 13.80 -1.77 12.36
N TYR A 160 14.37 -2.11 11.22
CA TYR A 160 14.53 -3.46 10.71
C TYR A 160 15.74 -3.50 9.76
N THR A 161 16.24 -4.70 9.49
CA THR A 161 17.31 -4.98 8.55
C THR A 161 16.77 -5.53 7.24
N ARG A 162 17.62 -5.56 6.20
CA ARG A 162 17.35 -6.25 4.94
C ARG A 162 16.89 -7.69 5.18
N GLN A 163 17.62 -8.45 6.03
CA GLN A 163 17.28 -9.84 6.30
C GLN A 163 15.91 -9.98 6.96
N GLN A 164 15.58 -9.16 7.94
CA GLN A 164 14.27 -9.16 8.58
C GLN A 164 13.15 -8.87 7.58
N TYR A 165 13.39 -7.96 6.62
CA TYR A 165 12.43 -7.69 5.55
C TYR A 165 12.24 -8.91 4.64
N LEU A 166 13.33 -9.56 4.22
CA LEU A 166 13.28 -10.79 3.42
C LEU A 166 12.53 -11.91 4.13
N ASP A 167 12.77 -12.10 5.44
CA ASP A 167 12.08 -13.11 6.24
C ASP A 167 10.56 -12.88 6.26
N LEU A 168 10.12 -11.62 6.42
CA LEU A 168 8.71 -11.23 6.36
C LEU A 168 8.09 -11.53 4.98
N VAL A 169 8.77 -11.14 3.91
CA VAL A 169 8.29 -11.34 2.54
C VAL A 169 8.22 -12.82 2.20
N ASN A 170 9.24 -13.59 2.57
CA ASN A 170 9.28 -15.03 2.33
C ASN A 170 8.17 -15.75 3.10
N TYR A 171 7.88 -15.33 4.33
CA TYR A 171 6.74 -15.85 5.08
C TYR A 171 5.42 -15.52 4.37
N ALA A 172 5.20 -14.25 4.02
CA ALA A 172 3.98 -13.81 3.34
C ALA A 172 3.74 -14.58 2.02
N LYS A 173 4.77 -14.73 1.19
CA LYS A 173 4.68 -15.50 -0.07
C LYS A 173 4.40 -16.98 0.15
N ARG A 174 4.93 -17.57 1.23
CA ARG A 174 4.70 -18.97 1.57
C ARG A 174 3.24 -19.24 1.96
N VAL A 175 2.64 -18.36 2.77
CA VAL A 175 1.25 -18.53 3.24
C VAL A 175 0.22 -18.03 2.24
N MET A 176 0.62 -17.16 1.31
CA MET A 176 -0.23 -16.63 0.24
C MET A 176 0.42 -16.85 -1.14
N PRO A 177 0.34 -18.06 -1.72
CA PRO A 177 0.80 -18.28 -3.08
C PRO A 177 0.10 -17.33 -4.07
N GLY A 178 0.89 -16.65 -4.92
CA GLY A 178 0.37 -15.65 -5.86
C GLY A 178 0.15 -14.25 -5.26
N LEU A 179 0.62 -14.00 -4.02
CA LEU A 179 0.61 -12.67 -3.42
C LEU A 179 1.22 -11.63 -4.36
N VAL A 180 0.46 -10.56 -4.59
CA VAL A 180 0.97 -9.37 -5.29
C VAL A 180 1.67 -8.47 -4.28
N LEU A 181 2.96 -8.24 -4.49
CA LEU A 181 3.78 -7.45 -3.58
C LEU A 181 4.23 -6.15 -4.24
N THR A 182 3.94 -5.04 -3.58
CA THR A 182 4.37 -3.71 -4.00
C THR A 182 5.12 -3.00 -2.87
N SER A 183 5.94 -2.02 -3.21
CA SER A 183 6.73 -1.29 -2.22
C SER A 183 7.07 0.13 -2.65
N ASP A 184 7.56 0.93 -1.70
CA ASP A 184 8.20 2.23 -1.95
C ASP A 184 9.71 2.10 -1.81
N VAL A 185 10.44 2.83 -2.66
CA VAL A 185 11.90 2.88 -2.67
C VAL A 185 12.37 4.32 -2.82
N ILE A 186 13.33 4.71 -2.01
CA ILE A 186 14.02 6.00 -2.09
C ILE A 186 15.48 5.74 -2.43
N ILE A 187 15.92 6.20 -3.60
CA ILE A 187 17.33 6.19 -4.04
C ILE A 187 17.96 7.55 -3.78
N GLY A 188 19.24 7.57 -3.48
CA GLY A 188 20.00 8.81 -3.24
C GLY A 188 19.63 9.48 -1.93
N PHE A 189 19.34 8.70 -0.90
CA PHE A 189 19.24 9.20 0.48
C PHE A 189 20.53 9.91 0.88
N PRO A 190 20.52 10.99 1.70
CA PRO A 190 21.74 11.71 2.06
C PRO A 190 22.83 10.79 2.59
N GLY A 191 24.02 10.87 1.96
CA GLY A 191 25.17 10.03 2.29
C GLY A 191 25.09 8.58 1.80
N GLU A 192 24.08 8.21 1.01
CA GLU A 192 24.05 6.92 0.31
C GLU A 192 25.13 6.86 -0.76
N THR A 193 25.83 5.73 -0.86
CA THR A 193 26.83 5.45 -1.89
C THR A 193 26.22 4.63 -3.02
N GLU A 194 26.92 4.56 -4.18
CA GLU A 194 26.49 3.72 -5.30
C GLU A 194 26.38 2.24 -4.90
N ALA A 195 27.34 1.71 -4.14
CA ALA A 195 27.30 0.33 -3.69
C ALA A 195 26.04 0.04 -2.85
N GLU A 196 25.67 0.95 -1.97
CA GLU A 196 24.46 0.82 -1.14
C GLU A 196 23.17 0.96 -1.94
N ALA A 197 23.15 1.81 -2.96
CA ALA A 197 22.05 1.87 -3.92
C ALA A 197 21.94 0.56 -4.71
N MET A 198 23.05 -0.08 -5.07
CA MET A 198 23.04 -1.40 -5.72
C MET A 198 22.55 -2.52 -4.79
N ASP A 199 22.77 -2.44 -3.47
CA ASP A 199 22.13 -3.34 -2.51
C ASP A 199 20.60 -3.24 -2.59
N THR A 200 20.07 -2.03 -2.81
CA THR A 200 18.63 -1.82 -3.03
C THR A 200 18.16 -2.49 -4.34
N VAL A 201 18.92 -2.33 -5.42
CA VAL A 201 18.62 -2.99 -6.70
C VAL A 201 18.63 -4.52 -6.55
N SER A 202 19.64 -5.08 -5.86
CA SER A 202 19.73 -6.52 -5.63
C SER A 202 18.58 -7.06 -4.77
N LEU A 203 18.07 -6.29 -3.81
CA LEU A 203 16.88 -6.66 -3.04
C LEU A 203 15.63 -6.74 -3.95
N VAL A 204 15.50 -5.81 -4.89
CA VAL A 204 14.38 -5.82 -5.85
C VAL A 204 14.43 -7.06 -6.74
N GLU A 205 15.61 -7.45 -7.22
CA GLU A 205 15.81 -8.67 -8.00
C GLU A 205 15.46 -9.93 -7.18
N GLU A 206 15.92 -10.00 -5.93
CA GLU A 206 15.72 -11.13 -5.03
C GLU A 206 14.24 -11.31 -4.65
N VAL A 207 13.57 -10.22 -4.32
CA VAL A 207 12.16 -10.26 -3.90
C VAL A 207 11.24 -10.46 -5.10
N GLY A 208 11.48 -9.83 -6.24
CA GLY A 208 10.61 -9.88 -7.40
C GLY A 208 9.27 -9.18 -7.14
N PHE A 209 9.32 -7.86 -6.98
CA PHE A 209 8.12 -7.04 -6.79
C PHE A 209 7.29 -6.93 -8.06
N ASP A 210 5.97 -6.91 -7.88
CA ASP A 210 5.02 -6.67 -8.98
C ASP A 210 5.08 -5.22 -9.48
N ALA A 211 5.21 -4.27 -8.56
CA ALA A 211 5.43 -2.87 -8.87
C ALA A 211 6.13 -2.15 -7.71
N LEU A 212 6.87 -1.11 -8.05
CA LEU A 212 7.50 -0.21 -7.09
C LEU A 212 7.05 1.24 -7.33
N PHE A 213 6.84 1.98 -6.26
CA PHE A 213 6.81 3.43 -6.26
C PHE A 213 8.21 3.92 -5.92
N THR A 214 8.90 4.47 -6.92
CA THR A 214 10.32 4.79 -6.87
C THR A 214 10.54 6.28 -6.85
N PHE A 215 11.42 6.74 -5.98
CA PHE A 215 11.71 8.15 -5.79
C PHE A 215 13.21 8.38 -5.68
N ILE A 216 13.70 9.46 -6.27
CA ILE A 216 14.98 10.06 -5.86
C ILE A 216 14.68 10.91 -4.63
N TYR A 217 15.52 10.77 -3.59
CA TYR A 217 15.34 11.54 -2.36
C TYR A 217 15.15 13.04 -2.63
N SER A 218 14.14 13.60 -2.00
CA SER A 218 13.84 15.03 -2.03
C SER A 218 13.73 15.58 -0.61
N PRO A 219 14.57 16.56 -0.21
CA PRO A 219 14.56 17.08 1.13
C PRO A 219 13.23 17.72 1.50
N ARG A 220 12.75 17.41 2.70
CA ARG A 220 11.54 18.02 3.28
C ARG A 220 11.96 18.93 4.44
N PRO A 221 11.73 20.24 4.37
CA PRO A 221 12.06 21.15 5.45
C PRO A 221 11.51 20.68 6.80
N GLY A 222 12.33 20.77 7.86
CA GLY A 222 11.97 20.33 9.20
C GLY A 222 12.19 18.84 9.50
N THR A 223 12.64 18.04 8.53
CA THR A 223 13.01 16.64 8.75
C THR A 223 14.51 16.52 9.08
N LYS A 224 14.88 15.47 9.83
CA LYS A 224 16.29 15.19 10.17
C LYS A 224 17.14 14.98 8.91
N ALA A 225 16.64 14.25 7.93
CA ALA A 225 17.37 13.95 6.71
C ALA A 225 17.67 15.20 5.86
N ALA A 226 16.84 16.24 5.92
CA ALA A 226 17.09 17.49 5.20
C ALA A 226 18.32 18.25 5.67
N ALA A 227 18.82 17.97 6.89
CA ALA A 227 20.02 18.57 7.46
C ALA A 227 21.26 17.67 7.34
N MET A 228 21.15 16.50 6.76
CA MET A 228 22.27 15.56 6.58
C MET A 228 23.16 15.98 5.41
N PRO A 229 24.50 15.76 5.50
CA PRO A 229 25.39 15.92 4.36
C PRO A 229 25.00 15.01 3.20
N ASP A 230 24.98 15.55 2.01
CA ASP A 230 24.59 14.83 0.79
C ASP A 230 25.64 15.04 -0.31
N PRO A 231 26.73 14.24 -0.30
CA PRO A 231 27.84 14.43 -1.23
C PRO A 231 27.53 13.96 -2.67
N ALA A 232 26.55 13.07 -2.85
CA ALA A 232 26.23 12.54 -4.16
C ALA A 232 25.50 13.58 -5.01
N THR A 233 25.96 13.75 -6.23
CA THR A 233 25.35 14.65 -7.20
C THR A 233 24.00 14.10 -7.70
N ARG A 234 23.14 14.99 -8.20
CA ARG A 234 21.88 14.56 -8.81
C ARG A 234 22.10 13.62 -10.01
N ALA A 235 23.17 13.83 -10.78
CA ALA A 235 23.48 12.98 -11.93
C ALA A 235 23.87 11.56 -11.53
N GLU A 236 24.61 11.40 -10.43
CA GLU A 236 24.93 10.08 -9.86
C GLU A 236 23.67 9.38 -9.37
N LYS A 237 22.84 10.06 -8.58
CA LYS A 237 21.58 9.51 -8.09
C LYS A 237 20.64 9.13 -9.23
N GLN A 238 20.62 9.89 -10.33
CA GLN A 238 19.83 9.55 -11.51
C GLN A 238 20.31 8.25 -12.17
N LYS A 239 21.63 8.01 -12.27
CA LYS A 239 22.15 6.74 -12.79
C LYS A 239 21.73 5.54 -11.95
N TRP A 240 21.79 5.66 -10.62
CA TRP A 240 21.34 4.60 -9.71
C TRP A 240 19.86 4.33 -9.84
N PHE A 241 19.07 5.41 -9.96
CA PHE A 241 17.63 5.34 -10.14
C PHE A 241 17.25 4.68 -11.48
N ASP A 242 17.95 5.03 -12.57
CA ASP A 242 17.71 4.43 -13.89
C ASP A 242 17.99 2.92 -13.87
N ARG A 243 19.03 2.49 -13.14
CA ARG A 243 19.31 1.06 -12.96
C ARG A 243 18.20 0.34 -12.19
N LEU A 244 17.67 0.95 -11.14
CA LEU A 244 16.51 0.42 -10.40
C LEU A 244 15.30 0.28 -11.31
N LEU A 245 15.00 1.30 -12.11
CA LEU A 245 13.85 1.28 -13.03
C LEU A 245 13.97 0.21 -14.09
N GLU A 246 15.18 0.01 -14.65
CA GLU A 246 15.43 -1.05 -15.64
C GLU A 246 15.09 -2.43 -15.05
N VAL A 247 15.59 -2.73 -13.86
CA VAL A 247 15.33 -4.01 -13.18
C VAL A 247 13.83 -4.19 -12.89
N GLN A 248 13.20 -3.17 -12.33
CA GLN A 248 11.77 -3.26 -11.99
C GLN A 248 10.88 -3.40 -13.24
N ASN A 249 11.16 -2.65 -14.31
CA ASN A 249 10.38 -2.74 -15.53
C ASN A 249 10.47 -4.15 -16.17
N ASN A 250 11.66 -4.73 -16.19
CA ASN A 250 11.87 -6.10 -16.68
C ASN A 250 11.12 -7.12 -15.81
N MET A 251 11.15 -6.95 -14.48
CA MET A 251 10.42 -7.81 -13.55
C MET A 251 8.91 -7.71 -13.75
N SER A 252 8.36 -6.49 -13.80
CA SER A 252 6.92 -6.26 -14.00
C SER A 252 6.45 -6.85 -15.32
N ALA A 253 7.19 -6.65 -16.42
CA ALA A 253 6.86 -7.23 -17.72
C ALA A 253 6.83 -8.77 -17.68
N LYS A 254 7.82 -9.40 -17.02
CA LYS A 254 7.88 -10.85 -16.84
C LYS A 254 6.69 -11.38 -16.03
N LEU A 255 6.36 -10.70 -14.91
CA LEU A 255 5.25 -11.11 -14.05
C LEU A 255 3.90 -10.94 -14.76
N HIS A 256 3.71 -9.88 -15.53
CA HIS A 256 2.49 -9.69 -16.34
C HIS A 256 2.39 -10.73 -17.47
N ALA A 257 3.47 -11.01 -18.18
CA ALA A 257 3.48 -12.01 -19.24
C ALA A 257 3.03 -13.39 -18.75
N ALA A 258 3.29 -13.74 -17.50
CA ALA A 258 2.87 -15.01 -16.90
C ALA A 258 1.33 -15.15 -16.73
N TYR A 259 0.57 -14.09 -16.96
CA TYR A 259 -0.91 -14.12 -16.94
C TYR A 259 -1.52 -14.41 -18.32
N VAL A 260 -0.79 -14.22 -19.40
CA VAL A 260 -1.30 -14.47 -20.76
C VAL A 260 -1.72 -15.93 -20.90
N GLY A 261 -2.92 -16.14 -21.42
CA GLY A 261 -3.56 -17.46 -21.56
C GLY A 261 -4.27 -17.96 -20.30
N LYS A 262 -4.30 -17.17 -19.21
CA LYS A 262 -5.06 -17.52 -18.00
C LYS A 262 -6.37 -16.74 -17.93
N THR A 263 -7.35 -17.31 -17.25
CA THR A 263 -8.54 -16.59 -16.82
C THR A 263 -8.30 -16.02 -15.43
N VAL A 264 -8.64 -14.73 -15.25
CA VAL A 264 -8.53 -14.01 -13.97
C VAL A 264 -9.85 -13.37 -13.60
N ARG A 265 -10.20 -13.43 -12.31
CA ARG A 265 -11.34 -12.70 -11.79
C ARG A 265 -10.94 -11.24 -11.55
N VAL A 266 -11.78 -10.31 -12.00
CA VAL A 266 -11.55 -8.87 -11.90
C VAL A 266 -12.79 -8.16 -11.38
N LEU A 267 -12.61 -7.01 -10.74
CA LEU A 267 -13.67 -6.02 -10.53
C LEU A 267 -13.59 -4.99 -11.65
N VAL A 268 -14.64 -4.85 -12.45
CA VAL A 268 -14.72 -3.82 -13.49
C VAL A 268 -15.02 -2.48 -12.83
N ASP A 269 -14.06 -1.56 -12.89
CA ASP A 269 -14.07 -0.34 -12.06
C ASP A 269 -14.33 0.95 -12.83
N GLY A 270 -14.40 0.89 -14.17
CA GLY A 270 -14.70 2.07 -14.97
C GLY A 270 -14.49 1.90 -16.47
N GLU A 271 -14.58 3.02 -17.17
CA GLU A 271 -14.29 3.12 -18.59
C GLU A 271 -12.81 3.37 -18.85
N SER A 272 -12.32 2.99 -20.01
CA SER A 272 -10.96 3.23 -20.50
C SER A 272 -11.01 4.17 -21.71
N ASP A 273 -9.97 4.98 -21.89
CA ASP A 273 -9.78 5.80 -23.09
C ASP A 273 -9.29 4.99 -24.31
N ASP A 274 -9.01 3.71 -24.12
CA ASP A 274 -8.56 2.80 -25.19
C ASP A 274 -9.77 2.29 -25.96
N PRO A 275 -9.90 2.62 -27.27
CA PRO A 275 -11.09 2.21 -28.04
C PRO A 275 -11.16 0.70 -28.27
N GLU A 276 -10.04 -0.01 -28.25
CA GLU A 276 -10.00 -1.47 -28.39
C GLU A 276 -10.38 -2.17 -27.07
N TYR A 277 -10.04 -1.57 -25.94
CA TYR A 277 -10.32 -2.07 -24.59
C TYR A 277 -11.09 -1.03 -23.79
N PRO A 278 -12.40 -0.87 -24.02
CA PRO A 278 -13.17 0.27 -23.51
C PRO A 278 -13.40 0.26 -22.00
N LEU A 279 -13.04 -0.81 -21.30
CA LEU A 279 -13.23 -0.92 -19.86
C LEU A 279 -11.92 -1.09 -19.11
N THR A 280 -11.87 -0.54 -17.90
CA THR A 280 -10.84 -0.80 -16.90
C THR A 280 -11.37 -1.73 -15.83
N SER A 281 -10.49 -2.59 -15.32
CA SER A 281 -10.77 -3.48 -14.21
C SER A 281 -9.52 -3.77 -13.40
N ARG A 282 -9.72 -4.37 -12.23
CA ARG A 282 -8.62 -4.75 -11.33
C ARG A 282 -8.76 -6.18 -10.88
N THR A 283 -7.66 -6.93 -10.93
CA THR A 283 -7.59 -8.24 -10.27
C THR A 283 -7.67 -8.07 -8.75
N GLU A 284 -7.84 -9.17 -8.01
CA GLU A 284 -7.70 -9.19 -6.56
C GLU A 284 -6.35 -8.56 -6.12
N GLY A 285 -5.25 -8.89 -6.80
CA GLY A 285 -3.93 -8.29 -6.56
C GLY A 285 -3.77 -6.85 -7.06
N ASN A 286 -4.85 -6.18 -7.47
CA ASN A 286 -4.88 -4.79 -7.96
C ASN A 286 -4.11 -4.54 -9.27
N ARG A 287 -3.82 -5.58 -10.07
CA ARG A 287 -3.28 -5.38 -11.41
C ARG A 287 -4.35 -4.78 -12.33
N LEU A 288 -3.94 -3.78 -13.09
CA LEU A 288 -4.81 -3.20 -14.12
C LEU A 288 -5.05 -4.23 -15.23
N VAL A 289 -6.32 -4.44 -15.54
CA VAL A 289 -6.75 -5.22 -16.70
C VAL A 289 -7.63 -4.33 -17.58
N ARG A 290 -7.20 -4.07 -18.80
CA ARG A 290 -8.03 -3.43 -19.82
C ARG A 290 -8.78 -4.53 -20.56
N LEU A 291 -10.08 -4.41 -20.66
CA LEU A 291 -10.88 -5.50 -21.21
C LEU A 291 -11.88 -5.05 -22.26
N LYS A 292 -12.15 -5.96 -23.19
CA LYS A 292 -13.29 -5.90 -24.09
C LYS A 292 -14.51 -6.47 -23.37
N GLY A 293 -15.60 -5.73 -23.34
CA GLY A 293 -16.83 -6.16 -22.69
C GLY A 293 -17.92 -5.08 -22.74
N ASP A 294 -19.11 -5.44 -22.28
CA ASP A 294 -20.23 -4.51 -22.18
C ASP A 294 -20.07 -3.57 -20.98
N LYS A 295 -20.44 -2.31 -21.13
CA LYS A 295 -20.44 -1.31 -20.04
C LYS A 295 -21.32 -1.71 -18.85
N ALA A 296 -22.29 -2.58 -19.04
CA ALA A 296 -23.10 -3.14 -17.95
C ALA A 296 -22.29 -3.94 -16.92
N LEU A 297 -21.05 -4.32 -17.25
CA LEU A 297 -20.14 -4.98 -16.32
C LEU A 297 -19.53 -4.02 -15.29
N ILE A 298 -19.61 -2.70 -15.49
CA ILE A 298 -19.04 -1.73 -14.53
C ILE A 298 -19.73 -1.90 -13.17
N GLY A 299 -18.91 -2.08 -12.13
CA GLY A 299 -19.36 -2.36 -10.77
C GLY A 299 -19.59 -3.84 -10.47
N GLN A 300 -19.28 -4.73 -11.40
CA GLN A 300 -19.41 -6.17 -11.21
C GLN A 300 -18.07 -6.88 -11.20
N PHE A 301 -18.03 -8.03 -10.52
CA PHE A 301 -16.95 -8.99 -10.71
C PHE A 301 -17.22 -9.79 -11.99
N ALA A 302 -16.17 -9.98 -12.77
CA ALA A 302 -16.21 -10.74 -14.01
C ALA A 302 -14.96 -11.62 -14.16
N ASP A 303 -15.08 -12.70 -14.90
CA ASP A 303 -13.93 -13.49 -15.32
C ASP A 303 -13.43 -12.97 -16.68
N VAL A 304 -12.12 -12.85 -16.84
CA VAL A 304 -11.46 -12.30 -18.03
C VAL A 304 -10.40 -13.25 -18.51
N ALA A 305 -10.49 -13.66 -19.77
CA ALA A 305 -9.43 -14.37 -20.47
C ALA A 305 -8.33 -13.36 -20.87
N VAL A 306 -7.13 -13.51 -20.30
CA VAL A 306 -6.00 -12.61 -20.59
C VAL A 306 -5.36 -12.99 -21.92
N THR A 307 -5.42 -12.09 -22.88
CA THR A 307 -4.90 -12.28 -24.26
C THR A 307 -3.56 -11.60 -24.51
N GLY A 308 -3.20 -10.63 -23.66
CA GLY A 308 -1.95 -9.88 -23.81
C GLY A 308 -1.53 -9.17 -22.52
N SER A 309 -0.30 -8.65 -22.54
CA SER A 309 0.25 -7.87 -21.42
C SER A 309 1.32 -6.91 -21.89
N ASN A 310 1.56 -5.86 -21.08
CA ASN A 310 2.75 -5.03 -21.12
C ASN A 310 3.29 -4.82 -19.69
N THR A 311 4.27 -3.94 -19.52
CA THR A 311 4.84 -3.63 -18.19
C THR A 311 3.81 -3.12 -17.20
N TRP A 312 2.69 -2.49 -17.66
CA TRP A 312 1.76 -1.73 -16.83
C TRP A 312 0.37 -2.35 -16.69
N ALA A 313 -0.02 -3.17 -17.66
CA ALA A 313 -1.39 -3.70 -17.72
C ALA A 313 -1.45 -5.09 -18.36
N LEU A 314 -2.52 -5.80 -18.04
CA LEU A 314 -3.01 -6.96 -18.75
C LEU A 314 -4.10 -6.51 -19.73
N TYR A 315 -4.32 -7.29 -20.77
CA TYR A 315 -5.36 -7.10 -21.77
C TYR A 315 -6.16 -8.38 -21.91
N GLY A 316 -7.48 -8.30 -22.04
CA GLY A 316 -8.30 -9.49 -22.14
C GLY A 316 -9.73 -9.22 -22.57
N GLU A 317 -10.52 -10.29 -22.56
CA GLU A 317 -11.93 -10.28 -22.95
C GLU A 317 -12.75 -10.96 -21.84
N ALA A 318 -13.93 -10.40 -21.53
CA ALA A 318 -14.86 -11.02 -20.58
C ALA A 318 -15.35 -12.38 -21.13
N VAL A 319 -15.42 -13.40 -20.27
CA VAL A 319 -15.82 -14.78 -20.59
C VAL A 319 -17.05 -15.21 -19.83
#